data_856b4e31d906d4cede5c2fc795eb6076
#
_entry.id   856b4e31d906d4cede5c2fc795eb6076
#
_cell.length_a   1.000
_cell.length_b   1.000
_cell.length_c   1.000
_cell.angle_alpha   90.00
_cell.angle_beta   90.00
_cell.angle_gamma   90.00
#
_symmetry.space_group_name_H-M   'P 1'
#
loop_
_entity.id
_entity.type
_entity.pdbx_description
1 polymer ?
#
loop_
_entity_poly.entity_id
_entity_poly.type
_entity_poly.pdbx_seq_one_letter_code
_entity_poly.pdbx_strand_id
1 'polypeptide(L)'
;MGLGWHNPKGPGFAQYTMTNGIEGSWTPNPTQWDNSYLENLFKFEWEQIKSPAGALQWTPTDPNAPKTPDAHVEGQMNNLMMMTSDIALKVDPDYRKICEKFLADFDAFTQAFSKAWYKLTHRDMGPKHRYLGPEVTIEDGLLWQDPLPGRDYELVGEAEVAGLKQAIMATGLSVSDLAFTAFSAAATYRDSDKRGGANGGRLALSPQKDWVVNRRAALVIEKLRGVMYEFNGNQAAGKKISLADLIVLGGCAAVEKAARDAGVAASVPFTPGRVDTTQELTDVEMFEWLKPIVDGFRNYVGDNFQQVSQGVAPEEFFLDKANLLNLTAPEWTVLTGGLRVLNVNHDGSNSGIFTDKVGVLTNDFFVNLTDTDLVWEKADEEGMSFALRERDTGKTKFTATRNDLVFGSNSQLRSIADVYAGSDGHQRFVRDFITAWDKVMMLDRFDVKGHKRYAPMAT
;
A
#
# COMPACT_ATOMS: atom_id res chain seq x y z
N MET A 1 -14.68 19.03 25.32
CA MET A 1 -13.55 18.15 24.96
C MET A 1 -12.78 18.58 23.72
N GLY A 2 -13.22 19.54 22.94
CA GLY A 2 -12.50 20.00 21.73
C GLY A 2 -12.26 18.93 20.66
N LEU A 3 -13.02 17.87 20.70
CA LEU A 3 -12.87 16.71 19.80
C LEU A 3 -13.79 16.86 18.59
N GLY A 4 -13.55 17.86 17.79
CA GLY A 4 -14.23 18.00 16.54
C GLY A 4 -15.46 18.92 16.62
N TRP A 5 -16.39 18.67 15.76
CA TRP A 5 -17.53 19.52 15.49
C TRP A 5 -18.62 19.42 16.57
N HIS A 6 -19.25 20.52 16.92
CA HIS A 6 -20.38 20.53 17.84
C HIS A 6 -21.52 21.39 17.29
N ASN A 7 -22.75 21.10 17.71
CA ASN A 7 -23.92 21.90 17.35
C ASN A 7 -24.05 23.14 18.26
N PRO A 8 -23.80 24.37 17.75
CA PRO A 8 -23.90 25.59 18.57
C PRO A 8 -25.34 25.96 18.97
N LYS A 9 -26.35 25.34 18.35
CA LYS A 9 -27.76 25.57 18.64
C LYS A 9 -28.35 24.52 19.57
N GLY A 10 -27.61 23.49 19.91
CA GLY A 10 -28.02 22.47 20.87
C GLY A 10 -27.60 22.81 22.30
N PRO A 11 -28.22 22.21 23.31
CA PRO A 11 -27.91 22.46 24.71
C PRO A 11 -26.58 21.90 25.20
N GLY A 12 -25.80 21.23 24.34
CA GLY A 12 -24.48 20.73 24.68
C GLY A 12 -24.42 19.39 25.44
N PHE A 13 -25.54 18.71 25.57
CA PHE A 13 -25.62 17.36 26.13
C PHE A 13 -25.36 16.29 25.07
N ALA A 14 -25.21 15.02 25.50
CA ALA A 14 -24.77 13.91 24.67
C ALA A 14 -25.41 13.82 23.27
N GLN A 15 -26.72 13.90 23.18
CA GLN A 15 -27.49 13.85 21.91
C GLN A 15 -27.32 15.08 21.01
N TYR A 16 -26.85 16.20 21.55
CA TYR A 16 -26.64 17.45 20.81
C TYR A 16 -25.16 17.81 20.63
N THR A 17 -24.29 17.11 21.31
CA THR A 17 -22.85 17.33 21.22
C THR A 17 -22.32 16.66 19.96
N MET A 18 -21.50 17.38 19.20
CA MET A 18 -20.85 16.87 17.99
C MET A 18 -21.86 16.43 16.90
N THR A 19 -23.07 16.99 16.87
CA THR A 19 -24.08 16.69 15.86
C THR A 19 -24.60 17.97 15.21
N ASN A 20 -25.03 17.88 13.95
CA ASN A 20 -25.72 18.92 13.23
C ASN A 20 -27.26 18.91 13.51
N GLY A 21 -27.71 18.09 14.43
CA GLY A 21 -29.12 17.92 14.79
C GLY A 21 -29.91 17.09 13.77
N ILE A 22 -29.27 16.45 12.82
CA ILE A 22 -29.91 15.46 11.94
C ILE A 22 -30.11 14.18 12.75
N GLU A 23 -31.36 13.68 12.70
CA GLU A 23 -31.70 12.38 13.28
C GLU A 23 -32.17 11.41 12.20
N GLY A 24 -31.64 10.19 12.24
CA GLY A 24 -32.03 9.11 11.36
C GLY A 24 -33.15 8.29 11.96
N SER A 25 -34.36 8.80 11.94
CA SER A 25 -35.56 8.13 12.45
C SER A 25 -36.23 7.33 11.33
N TRP A 26 -35.56 6.27 10.87
CA TRP A 26 -35.94 5.55 9.64
C TRP A 26 -37.05 4.54 9.81
N THR A 27 -37.21 3.95 11.00
CA THR A 27 -38.10 2.82 11.24
C THR A 27 -38.69 2.87 12.67
N PRO A 28 -39.98 2.45 12.88
CA PRO A 28 -40.52 2.28 14.19
C PRO A 28 -39.90 1.12 15.00
N ASN A 29 -39.16 0.24 14.34
CA ASN A 29 -38.54 -0.97 14.94
C ASN A 29 -37.01 -0.95 14.83
N PRO A 30 -36.29 0.02 15.42
CA PRO A 30 -34.86 0.23 15.16
C PRO A 30 -33.93 -0.90 15.63
N THR A 31 -34.41 -1.82 16.44
CA THR A 31 -33.66 -2.97 16.93
C THR A 31 -34.06 -4.30 16.26
N GLN A 32 -34.93 -4.24 15.26
CA GLN A 32 -35.41 -5.41 14.52
C GLN A 32 -34.80 -5.42 13.12
N TRP A 33 -34.36 -6.58 12.67
CA TRP A 33 -33.93 -6.80 11.30
C TRP A 33 -35.14 -7.07 10.41
N ASP A 34 -35.61 -6.05 9.72
CA ASP A 34 -36.78 -6.11 8.84
C ASP A 34 -36.62 -5.17 7.62
N ASN A 35 -37.64 -5.08 6.80
CA ASN A 35 -37.65 -4.28 5.58
C ASN A 35 -38.29 -2.90 5.77
N SER A 36 -38.64 -2.52 7.01
CA SER A 36 -39.43 -1.31 7.31
C SER A 36 -38.75 -0.01 6.85
N TYR A 37 -37.40 0.05 6.77
CA TYR A 37 -36.70 1.19 6.20
C TYR A 37 -37.11 1.43 4.74
N LEU A 38 -37.01 0.39 3.91
CA LEU A 38 -37.36 0.48 2.49
C LEU A 38 -38.86 0.64 2.28
N GLU A 39 -39.69 -0.02 3.10
CA GLU A 39 -41.14 0.18 3.09
C GLU A 39 -41.52 1.63 3.33
N ASN A 40 -40.97 2.26 4.36
CA ASN A 40 -41.24 3.66 4.69
C ASN A 40 -40.72 4.59 3.59
N LEU A 41 -39.50 4.37 3.09
CA LEU A 41 -38.93 5.22 2.05
C LEU A 41 -39.80 5.27 0.80
N PHE A 42 -40.33 4.11 0.37
CA PHE A 42 -41.12 4.04 -0.87
C PHE A 42 -42.61 4.34 -0.68
N LYS A 43 -43.15 4.09 0.50
CA LYS A 43 -44.58 4.29 0.81
C LYS A 43 -44.96 5.74 0.88
N PHE A 44 -44.11 6.61 1.49
CA PHE A 44 -44.43 7.98 1.75
C PHE A 44 -43.84 8.92 0.70
N GLU A 45 -44.51 10.08 0.51
CA GLU A 45 -43.92 11.26 -0.13
C GLU A 45 -43.22 12.09 0.95
N TRP A 46 -42.11 12.73 0.57
CA TRP A 46 -41.16 13.37 1.47
C TRP A 46 -41.04 14.87 1.20
N GLU A 47 -41.08 15.67 2.23
CA GLU A 47 -40.79 17.10 2.15
C GLU A 47 -39.51 17.44 2.91
N GLN A 48 -38.78 18.43 2.39
CA GLN A 48 -37.55 18.87 2.98
C GLN A 48 -37.80 19.81 4.16
N ILE A 49 -37.19 19.54 5.29
CA ILE A 49 -37.22 20.37 6.50
C ILE A 49 -35.78 20.65 6.97
N LYS A 50 -35.67 21.51 7.99
CA LYS A 50 -34.39 21.80 8.64
C LYS A 50 -34.33 21.19 10.02
N SER A 51 -33.19 20.59 10.36
CA SER A 51 -32.87 20.19 11.72
C SER A 51 -32.75 21.40 12.65
N PRO A 52 -32.74 21.22 13.98
CA PRO A 52 -32.51 22.32 14.93
C PRO A 52 -31.24 23.15 14.65
N ALA A 53 -30.21 22.56 14.07
CA ALA A 53 -28.98 23.25 13.70
C ALA A 53 -28.99 23.80 12.26
N GLY A 54 -30.07 23.63 11.52
CA GLY A 54 -30.29 24.17 10.18
C GLY A 54 -29.81 23.26 9.05
N ALA A 55 -29.43 22.01 9.33
CA ALA A 55 -29.07 21.01 8.31
C ALA A 55 -30.33 20.47 7.61
N LEU A 56 -30.20 20.09 6.35
CA LEU A 56 -31.32 19.58 5.56
C LEU A 56 -31.63 18.13 5.91
N GLN A 57 -32.91 17.82 6.13
CA GLN A 57 -33.44 16.47 6.32
C GLN A 57 -34.84 16.39 5.74
N TRP A 58 -35.46 15.24 5.74
CA TRP A 58 -36.72 14.98 5.07
C TRP A 58 -37.68 14.27 6.01
N THR A 59 -38.95 14.70 6.00
CA THR A 59 -40.05 14.10 6.78
C THR A 59 -41.20 13.72 5.86
N PRO A 60 -42.04 12.71 6.21
CA PRO A 60 -43.21 12.39 5.40
C PRO A 60 -44.20 13.57 5.37
N THR A 61 -44.82 13.77 4.22
CA THR A 61 -45.96 14.74 4.09
C THR A 61 -47.25 14.24 4.75
N ASP A 62 -47.37 12.92 4.98
CA ASP A 62 -48.50 12.31 5.64
C ASP A 62 -48.39 12.46 7.17
N PRO A 63 -49.30 13.20 7.82
CA PRO A 63 -49.28 13.39 9.27
C PRO A 63 -49.57 12.10 10.08
N ASN A 64 -50.11 11.06 9.42
CA ASN A 64 -50.38 9.76 10.02
C ASN A 64 -49.22 8.75 9.82
N ALA A 65 -48.10 9.18 9.28
CA ALA A 65 -46.93 8.34 9.16
C ALA A 65 -46.51 7.77 10.54
N PRO A 66 -45.99 6.56 10.62
CA PRO A 66 -45.61 5.96 11.89
C PRO A 66 -44.50 6.79 12.53
N LYS A 67 -44.47 6.76 13.87
CA LYS A 67 -43.42 7.40 14.66
C LYS A 67 -42.38 6.41 15.09
N THR A 68 -41.19 6.90 15.34
CA THR A 68 -40.05 6.11 15.79
C THR A 68 -39.76 6.41 17.26
N PRO A 69 -39.29 5.44 18.05
CA PRO A 69 -38.83 5.71 19.40
C PRO A 69 -37.58 6.59 19.38
N ASP A 70 -37.47 7.51 20.33
CA ASP A 70 -36.26 8.31 20.51
C ASP A 70 -35.10 7.41 20.98
N ALA A 71 -33.87 7.69 20.50
CA ALA A 71 -32.70 6.90 20.83
C ALA A 71 -32.17 7.11 22.27
N HIS A 72 -32.56 8.23 22.91
CA HIS A 72 -31.99 8.64 24.22
C HIS A 72 -33.06 8.83 25.31
N VAL A 73 -34.26 9.18 24.90
CA VAL A 73 -35.32 9.54 25.86
C VAL A 73 -36.41 8.49 25.82
N GLU A 74 -36.51 7.69 26.87
CA GLU A 74 -37.54 6.65 27.01
C GLU A 74 -38.95 7.23 26.91
N GLY A 75 -39.79 6.62 26.08
CA GLY A 75 -41.19 7.03 25.87
C GLY A 75 -41.39 8.22 24.92
N GLN A 76 -40.34 8.90 24.49
CA GLN A 76 -40.43 9.93 23.46
C GLN A 76 -40.52 9.27 22.07
N MET A 77 -41.36 9.87 21.21
CA MET A 77 -41.57 9.41 19.83
C MET A 77 -41.29 10.54 18.86
N ASN A 78 -40.49 10.25 17.85
CA ASN A 78 -40.10 11.19 16.78
C ASN A 78 -40.85 10.87 15.48
N ASN A 79 -40.97 11.86 14.60
CA ASN A 79 -41.43 11.60 13.23
C ASN A 79 -40.39 10.79 12.45
N LEU A 80 -40.84 10.08 11.42
CA LEU A 80 -39.91 9.50 10.47
C LEU A 80 -39.04 10.60 9.86
N MET A 81 -37.77 10.34 9.72
CA MET A 81 -36.78 11.24 9.14
C MET A 81 -35.85 10.46 8.19
N MET A 82 -35.68 11.04 6.99
CA MET A 82 -34.71 10.56 5.99
C MET A 82 -33.66 11.63 5.75
N MET A 83 -32.48 11.20 5.40
CA MET A 83 -31.41 12.08 4.90
C MET A 83 -31.54 12.26 3.38
N THR A 84 -30.89 13.27 2.83
CA THR A 84 -30.84 13.46 1.37
C THR A 84 -30.29 12.24 0.63
N SER A 85 -29.32 11.54 1.24
CA SER A 85 -28.79 10.28 0.72
C SER A 85 -29.85 9.17 0.66
N ASP A 86 -30.77 9.12 1.63
CA ASP A 86 -31.86 8.13 1.62
C ASP A 86 -32.86 8.44 0.50
N ILE A 87 -33.21 9.72 0.32
CA ILE A 87 -34.07 10.14 -0.79
C ILE A 87 -33.44 9.86 -2.14
N ALA A 88 -32.13 9.97 -2.26
CA ALA A 88 -31.41 9.58 -3.49
C ALA A 88 -31.65 8.11 -3.87
N LEU A 89 -31.78 7.21 -2.89
CA LEU A 89 -32.12 5.81 -3.16
C LEU A 89 -33.51 5.62 -3.81
N LYS A 90 -34.45 6.56 -3.54
CA LYS A 90 -35.81 6.55 -4.13
C LYS A 90 -35.82 7.18 -5.52
N VAL A 91 -35.03 8.24 -5.76
CA VAL A 91 -35.16 9.07 -6.97
C VAL A 91 -34.18 8.73 -8.07
N ASP A 92 -32.98 8.26 -7.73
CA ASP A 92 -32.00 7.80 -8.70
C ASP A 92 -32.45 6.46 -9.30
N PRO A 93 -32.51 6.31 -10.63
CA PRO A 93 -33.10 5.14 -11.27
C PRO A 93 -32.32 3.85 -11.03
N ASP A 94 -31.00 3.90 -10.86
CA ASP A 94 -30.17 2.73 -10.65
C ASP A 94 -30.30 2.24 -9.19
N TYR A 95 -30.21 3.14 -8.22
CA TYR A 95 -30.45 2.82 -6.81
C TYR A 95 -31.89 2.36 -6.58
N ARG A 96 -32.86 3.04 -7.17
CA ARG A 96 -34.28 2.69 -7.05
C ARG A 96 -34.54 1.23 -7.44
N LYS A 97 -34.02 0.82 -8.59
CA LYS A 97 -34.14 -0.56 -9.10
C LYS A 97 -33.62 -1.60 -8.09
N ILE A 98 -32.49 -1.30 -7.45
CA ILE A 98 -31.90 -2.17 -6.43
C ILE A 98 -32.78 -2.21 -5.18
N CYS A 99 -33.25 -1.05 -4.71
CA CYS A 99 -34.11 -0.94 -3.54
C CYS A 99 -35.46 -1.64 -3.74
N GLU A 100 -36.10 -1.48 -4.90
CA GLU A 100 -37.34 -2.18 -5.27
C GLU A 100 -37.16 -3.71 -5.28
N LYS A 101 -36.00 -4.20 -5.75
CA LYS A 101 -35.65 -5.63 -5.65
C LYS A 101 -35.56 -6.08 -4.19
N PHE A 102 -34.90 -5.32 -3.33
CA PHE A 102 -34.76 -5.66 -1.91
C PHE A 102 -36.07 -5.54 -1.14
N LEU A 103 -36.94 -4.60 -1.54
CA LEU A 103 -38.27 -4.47 -0.99
C LEU A 103 -39.16 -5.69 -1.30
N ALA A 104 -39.02 -6.22 -2.51
CA ALA A 104 -39.76 -7.40 -2.98
C ALA A 104 -39.20 -8.73 -2.45
N ASP A 105 -37.88 -8.78 -2.14
CA ASP A 105 -37.16 -10.00 -1.75
C ASP A 105 -36.26 -9.69 -0.53
N PHE A 106 -36.80 -9.96 0.66
CA PHE A 106 -36.09 -9.71 1.92
C PHE A 106 -34.84 -10.60 2.10
N ASP A 107 -34.86 -11.83 1.55
CA ASP A 107 -33.71 -12.70 1.62
C ASP A 107 -32.55 -12.15 0.75
N ALA A 108 -32.87 -11.62 -0.42
CA ALA A 108 -31.86 -10.95 -1.27
C ALA A 108 -31.29 -9.71 -0.57
N PHE A 109 -32.09 -8.92 0.16
CA PHE A 109 -31.61 -7.81 0.98
C PHE A 109 -30.66 -8.29 2.09
N THR A 110 -31.10 -9.30 2.86
CA THR A 110 -30.31 -9.87 3.96
C THR A 110 -28.96 -10.39 3.47
N GLN A 111 -28.95 -11.12 2.35
CA GLN A 111 -27.71 -11.63 1.76
C GLN A 111 -26.77 -10.53 1.27
N ALA A 112 -27.31 -9.51 0.59
CA ALA A 112 -26.52 -8.38 0.10
C ALA A 112 -25.93 -7.57 1.28
N PHE A 113 -26.73 -7.27 2.31
CA PHE A 113 -26.27 -6.55 3.49
C PHE A 113 -25.18 -7.34 4.22
N SER A 114 -25.38 -8.64 4.47
CA SER A 114 -24.41 -9.48 5.17
C SER A 114 -23.05 -9.50 4.45
N LYS A 115 -23.07 -9.59 3.11
CA LYS A 115 -21.83 -9.52 2.30
C LYS A 115 -21.16 -8.15 2.37
N ALA A 116 -21.95 -7.07 2.31
CA ALA A 116 -21.42 -5.71 2.40
C ALA A 116 -20.86 -5.43 3.80
N TRP A 117 -21.54 -5.87 4.85
CA TRP A 117 -21.08 -5.77 6.24
C TRP A 117 -19.79 -6.55 6.46
N TYR A 118 -19.72 -7.79 5.98
CA TYR A 118 -18.51 -8.59 6.03
C TYR A 118 -17.34 -7.89 5.32
N LYS A 119 -17.57 -7.38 4.10
CA LYS A 119 -16.56 -6.64 3.35
C LYS A 119 -16.08 -5.41 4.13
N LEU A 120 -17.00 -4.60 4.67
CA LEU A 120 -16.68 -3.38 5.41
C LEU A 120 -15.80 -3.68 6.63
N THR A 121 -16.15 -4.72 7.40
CA THR A 121 -15.48 -5.04 8.67
C THR A 121 -14.18 -5.83 8.51
N HIS A 122 -13.87 -6.34 7.32
CA HIS A 122 -12.70 -7.18 7.06
C HIS A 122 -11.70 -6.61 6.03
N ARG A 123 -12.01 -5.45 5.44
CA ARG A 123 -11.16 -4.85 4.40
C ARG A 123 -9.71 -4.62 4.83
N ASP A 124 -9.47 -4.27 6.08
CA ASP A 124 -8.18 -3.96 6.66
C ASP A 124 -7.51 -5.15 7.37
N MET A 125 -8.14 -6.32 7.36
CA MET A 125 -7.61 -7.52 8.03
C MET A 125 -6.57 -8.28 7.19
N GLY A 126 -6.47 -7.99 5.91
CA GLY A 126 -5.58 -8.67 4.99
C GLY A 126 -6.11 -10.02 4.48
N PRO A 127 -5.23 -10.89 3.97
CA PRO A 127 -5.63 -12.17 3.41
C PRO A 127 -6.34 -13.09 4.42
N LYS A 128 -7.24 -13.93 3.93
CA LYS A 128 -8.07 -14.84 4.73
C LYS A 128 -7.29 -15.67 5.76
N HIS A 129 -6.10 -16.14 5.43
CA HIS A 129 -5.29 -16.94 6.35
C HIS A 129 -4.77 -16.20 7.60
N ARG A 130 -5.01 -14.89 7.68
CA ARG A 130 -4.79 -14.09 8.89
C ARG A 130 -5.95 -14.16 9.88
N TYR A 131 -7.13 -14.59 9.44
CA TYR A 131 -8.33 -14.63 10.28
C TYR A 131 -8.19 -15.74 11.32
N LEU A 132 -8.73 -15.48 12.51
CA LEU A 132 -8.69 -16.41 13.64
C LEU A 132 -10.11 -16.85 13.98
N GLY A 133 -10.22 -18.06 14.51
CA GLY A 133 -11.47 -18.61 15.00
C GLY A 133 -12.11 -19.65 14.09
N PRO A 134 -12.99 -20.47 14.65
CA PRO A 134 -13.67 -21.56 13.94
C PRO A 134 -14.77 -21.05 12.99
N GLU A 135 -15.18 -19.79 13.13
CA GLU A 135 -16.24 -19.16 12.32
C GLU A 135 -15.76 -18.78 10.91
N VAL A 136 -14.47 -18.89 10.64
CA VAL A 136 -13.92 -18.61 9.31
C VAL A 136 -14.28 -19.76 8.36
N THR A 137 -15.48 -19.67 7.77
CA THR A 137 -16.06 -20.73 6.92
C THR A 137 -15.87 -20.50 5.42
N ILE A 138 -15.31 -19.36 5.02
CA ILE A 138 -15.10 -19.03 3.60
C ILE A 138 -13.97 -19.90 3.06
N GLU A 139 -14.32 -20.93 2.30
CA GLU A 139 -13.35 -21.85 1.68
C GLU A 139 -12.50 -21.13 0.63
N ASP A 140 -13.16 -20.36 -0.24
CA ASP A 140 -12.51 -19.54 -1.26
C ASP A 140 -12.45 -18.08 -0.82
N GLY A 141 -11.30 -17.43 -1.04
CA GLY A 141 -11.15 -16.00 -0.82
C GLY A 141 -12.02 -15.19 -1.78
N LEU A 142 -12.63 -14.12 -1.29
CA LEU A 142 -13.36 -13.19 -2.14
C LEU A 142 -12.37 -12.35 -2.95
N LEU A 143 -12.77 -11.90 -4.14
CA LEU A 143 -11.90 -11.17 -5.08
C LEU A 143 -11.19 -9.97 -4.40
N TRP A 144 -11.92 -9.21 -3.57
CA TRP A 144 -11.37 -8.07 -2.84
C TRP A 144 -10.39 -8.44 -1.69
N GLN A 145 -10.24 -9.71 -1.37
CA GLN A 145 -9.26 -10.22 -0.40
C GLN A 145 -7.92 -10.61 -1.07
N ASP A 146 -7.74 -10.30 -2.35
CA ASP A 146 -6.56 -10.64 -3.15
C ASP A 146 -6.23 -12.15 -3.08
N PRO A 147 -7.18 -13.03 -3.43
CA PRO A 147 -7.02 -14.46 -3.26
C PRO A 147 -5.82 -15.01 -4.03
N LEU A 148 -5.20 -16.02 -3.43
CA LEU A 148 -4.08 -16.74 -4.01
C LEU A 148 -4.48 -18.20 -4.23
N PRO A 149 -4.08 -18.82 -5.34
CA PRO A 149 -4.31 -20.24 -5.56
C PRO A 149 -3.54 -21.09 -4.53
N GLY A 150 -4.06 -22.26 -4.22
CA GLY A 150 -3.36 -23.25 -3.43
C GLY A 150 -2.09 -23.73 -4.14
N ARG A 151 -1.03 -24.00 -3.38
CA ARG A 151 0.21 -24.58 -3.92
C ARG A 151 0.07 -26.09 -4.02
N ASP A 152 0.33 -26.66 -5.20
CA ASP A 152 0.24 -28.09 -5.53
C ASP A 152 1.61 -28.76 -5.82
N TYR A 153 2.70 -28.09 -5.43
CA TYR A 153 4.06 -28.55 -5.69
C TYR A 153 4.97 -28.42 -4.46
N GLU A 154 6.09 -29.15 -4.48
CA GLU A 154 7.11 -29.07 -3.45
C GLU A 154 7.98 -27.80 -3.64
N LEU A 155 8.40 -27.22 -2.51
CA LEU A 155 9.29 -26.06 -2.54
C LEU A 155 10.71 -26.43 -2.90
N VAL A 156 11.40 -25.46 -3.52
CA VAL A 156 12.84 -25.51 -3.75
C VAL A 156 13.62 -25.47 -2.43
N GLY A 157 14.68 -26.24 -2.33
CA GLY A 157 15.63 -26.22 -1.22
C GLY A 157 16.84 -25.34 -1.50
N GLU A 158 17.81 -25.32 -0.58
CA GLU A 158 19.00 -24.47 -0.67
C GLU A 158 19.83 -24.72 -1.94
N ALA A 159 19.98 -25.96 -2.38
CA ALA A 159 20.73 -26.30 -3.58
C ALA A 159 20.07 -25.74 -4.85
N GLU A 160 18.75 -25.90 -4.97
CA GLU A 160 17.99 -25.35 -6.10
C GLU A 160 17.99 -23.82 -6.07
N VAL A 161 17.87 -23.19 -4.91
CA VAL A 161 17.96 -21.73 -4.74
C VAL A 161 19.32 -21.23 -5.24
N ALA A 162 20.42 -21.89 -4.87
CA ALA A 162 21.75 -21.52 -5.33
C ALA A 162 21.88 -21.65 -6.86
N GLY A 163 21.39 -22.73 -7.45
CA GLY A 163 21.36 -22.92 -8.91
C GLY A 163 20.50 -21.87 -9.62
N LEU A 164 19.33 -21.56 -9.08
CA LEU A 164 18.43 -20.53 -9.62
C LEU A 164 19.06 -19.13 -9.58
N LYS A 165 19.76 -18.76 -8.49
CA LYS A 165 20.52 -17.49 -8.44
C LYS A 165 21.56 -17.42 -9.56
N GLN A 166 22.28 -18.52 -9.84
CA GLN A 166 23.24 -18.58 -10.95
C GLN A 166 22.54 -18.44 -12.30
N ALA A 167 21.44 -19.16 -12.53
CA ALA A 167 20.67 -19.07 -13.76
C ALA A 167 20.12 -17.64 -14.00
N ILE A 168 19.59 -16.99 -12.98
CA ILE A 168 19.13 -15.59 -13.05
C ILE A 168 20.29 -14.67 -13.45
N MET A 169 21.43 -14.78 -12.80
CA MET A 169 22.59 -13.95 -13.13
C MET A 169 23.15 -14.22 -14.53
N ALA A 170 23.03 -15.44 -15.03
CA ALA A 170 23.45 -15.83 -16.38
C ALA A 170 22.54 -15.22 -17.49
N THR A 171 21.35 -14.72 -17.16
CA THR A 171 20.47 -14.00 -18.14
C THR A 171 21.05 -12.69 -18.64
N GLY A 172 22.13 -12.17 -18.00
CA GLY A 172 22.72 -10.87 -18.32
C GLY A 172 21.90 -9.67 -17.84
N LEU A 173 20.89 -9.87 -16.98
CA LEU A 173 20.17 -8.77 -16.33
C LEU A 173 21.09 -8.02 -15.37
N SER A 174 20.97 -6.69 -15.33
CA SER A 174 21.76 -5.87 -14.44
C SER A 174 21.31 -5.99 -12.97
N VAL A 175 22.22 -5.70 -12.05
CA VAL A 175 21.88 -5.56 -10.62
C VAL A 175 20.74 -4.56 -10.43
N SER A 176 20.79 -3.43 -11.11
CA SER A 176 19.78 -2.39 -11.08
C SER A 176 18.39 -2.90 -11.49
N ASP A 177 18.30 -3.62 -12.61
CA ASP A 177 17.01 -4.10 -13.11
C ASP A 177 16.38 -5.19 -12.23
N LEU A 178 17.21 -6.10 -11.71
CA LEU A 178 16.77 -7.16 -10.80
C LEU A 178 16.31 -6.56 -9.46
N ALA A 179 17.08 -5.65 -8.86
CA ALA A 179 16.72 -4.98 -7.62
C ALA A 179 15.46 -4.11 -7.79
N PHE A 180 15.38 -3.36 -8.91
CA PHE A 180 14.20 -2.58 -9.25
C PHE A 180 12.95 -3.44 -9.34
N THR A 181 13.01 -4.58 -10.04
CA THR A 181 11.84 -5.44 -10.27
C THR A 181 11.37 -6.08 -8.98
N ALA A 182 12.27 -6.58 -8.14
CA ALA A 182 11.93 -7.14 -6.84
C ALA A 182 11.30 -6.08 -5.92
N PHE A 183 11.90 -4.90 -5.85
CA PHE A 183 11.35 -3.81 -5.05
C PHE A 183 9.99 -3.35 -5.58
N SER A 184 9.80 -3.25 -6.90
CA SER A 184 8.53 -2.90 -7.53
C SER A 184 7.41 -3.88 -7.20
N ALA A 185 7.71 -5.18 -7.09
CA ALA A 185 6.73 -6.18 -6.66
C ALA A 185 6.35 -6.00 -5.19
N ALA A 186 7.34 -5.88 -4.30
CA ALA A 186 7.14 -5.82 -2.86
C ALA A 186 6.56 -4.48 -2.37
N ALA A 187 6.96 -3.37 -2.99
CA ALA A 187 6.62 -2.02 -2.55
C ALA A 187 5.14 -1.64 -2.73
N THR A 188 4.31 -2.48 -3.33
CA THR A 188 2.85 -2.28 -3.37
C THR A 188 2.18 -2.60 -2.03
N TYR A 189 2.88 -3.26 -1.11
CA TYR A 189 2.33 -3.60 0.20
C TYR A 189 1.92 -2.34 0.99
N ARG A 190 0.79 -2.45 1.70
CA ARG A 190 0.30 -1.45 2.64
C ARG A 190 0.00 -2.12 3.98
N ASP A 191 0.68 -1.68 5.03
CA ASP A 191 0.45 -2.23 6.38
C ASP A 191 -0.90 -1.81 6.98
N SER A 192 -1.53 -0.77 6.45
CA SER A 192 -2.85 -0.28 6.89
C SER A 192 -3.98 -1.29 6.61
N ASP A 193 -3.99 -1.94 5.45
CA ASP A 193 -5.02 -2.90 5.02
C ASP A 193 -4.45 -4.27 4.60
N LYS A 194 -3.13 -4.46 4.73
CA LYS A 194 -2.42 -5.72 4.44
C LYS A 194 -2.55 -6.19 2.98
N ARG A 195 -2.80 -5.26 2.06
CA ARG A 195 -2.88 -5.52 0.62
C ARG A 195 -1.55 -5.30 -0.08
N GLY A 196 -1.42 -5.83 -1.28
CA GLY A 196 -0.22 -5.71 -2.09
C GLY A 196 0.89 -6.66 -1.63
N GLY A 197 2.12 -6.38 -2.09
CA GLY A 197 3.29 -7.22 -1.87
C GLY A 197 3.66 -8.09 -3.07
N ALA A 198 4.73 -8.86 -2.93
CA ALA A 198 5.30 -9.65 -4.02
C ALA A 198 4.54 -10.96 -4.28
N ASN A 199 3.81 -11.49 -3.28
CA ASN A 199 3.07 -12.73 -3.41
C ASN A 199 1.93 -12.57 -4.42
N GLY A 200 1.70 -13.58 -5.23
CA GLY A 200 0.75 -13.52 -6.34
C GLY A 200 1.37 -13.12 -7.68
N GLY A 201 2.61 -12.59 -7.70
CA GLY A 201 3.28 -12.21 -8.95
C GLY A 201 2.56 -11.13 -9.76
N ARG A 202 1.73 -10.31 -9.10
CA ARG A 202 0.84 -9.34 -9.75
C ARG A 202 1.57 -8.24 -10.51
N LEU A 203 2.87 -8.05 -10.28
CA LEU A 203 3.70 -7.20 -11.13
C LEU A 203 3.68 -7.61 -12.61
N ALA A 204 3.35 -8.87 -12.90
CA ALA A 204 3.18 -9.40 -14.25
C ALA A 204 1.74 -9.33 -14.80
N LEU A 205 0.79 -8.78 -14.03
CA LEU A 205 -0.65 -8.70 -14.34
C LEU A 205 -1.12 -7.24 -14.34
N SER A 206 -2.23 -6.98 -15.04
CA SER A 206 -2.92 -5.68 -14.95
C SER A 206 -3.63 -5.55 -13.60
N PRO A 207 -3.65 -4.35 -12.98
CA PRO A 207 -3.15 -3.09 -13.52
C PRO A 207 -1.67 -2.83 -13.23
N GLN A 208 -1.02 -3.58 -12.34
CA GLN A 208 0.30 -3.25 -11.80
C GLN A 208 1.40 -3.23 -12.88
N LYS A 209 1.37 -4.15 -13.86
CA LYS A 209 2.34 -4.17 -14.97
C LYS A 209 2.27 -2.91 -15.85
N ASP A 210 1.09 -2.27 -15.90
CA ASP A 210 0.80 -1.16 -16.79
C ASP A 210 1.12 0.21 -16.16
N TRP A 211 1.41 0.24 -14.86
CA TRP A 211 1.79 1.47 -14.17
C TRP A 211 3.12 2.02 -14.70
N VAL A 212 3.16 3.32 -14.96
CA VAL A 212 4.37 4.02 -15.45
C VAL A 212 5.59 3.72 -14.58
N VAL A 213 5.39 3.72 -13.25
CA VAL A 213 6.43 3.45 -12.27
C VAL A 213 7.05 2.04 -12.39
N ASN A 214 6.43 1.11 -13.11
CA ASN A 214 6.86 -0.29 -13.24
C ASN A 214 7.40 -0.66 -14.63
N ARG A 215 7.44 0.28 -15.58
CA ARG A 215 7.78 -0.01 -17.00
C ARG A 215 9.09 -0.77 -17.19
N ARG A 216 10.10 -0.51 -16.35
CA ARG A 216 11.40 -1.20 -16.42
C ARG A 216 11.32 -2.71 -16.12
N ALA A 217 10.29 -3.17 -15.39
CA ALA A 217 10.17 -4.57 -14.99
C ALA A 217 9.82 -5.53 -16.14
N ALA A 218 9.25 -5.05 -17.25
CA ALA A 218 8.69 -5.90 -18.29
C ALA A 218 9.70 -6.91 -18.88
N LEU A 219 10.89 -6.45 -19.27
CA LEU A 219 11.95 -7.31 -19.81
C LEU A 219 12.48 -8.30 -18.76
N VAL A 220 12.60 -7.85 -17.51
CA VAL A 220 13.04 -8.71 -16.40
C VAL A 220 12.05 -9.85 -16.19
N ILE A 221 10.76 -9.54 -16.14
CA ILE A 221 9.69 -10.53 -15.97
C ILE A 221 9.72 -11.56 -17.10
N GLU A 222 9.91 -11.14 -18.35
CA GLU A 222 10.02 -12.04 -19.49
C GLU A 222 11.18 -13.02 -19.34
N LYS A 223 12.38 -12.53 -19.01
CA LYS A 223 13.55 -13.37 -18.80
C LYS A 223 13.42 -14.32 -17.60
N LEU A 224 12.83 -13.83 -16.48
CA LEU A 224 12.59 -14.69 -15.32
C LEU A 224 11.54 -15.77 -15.60
N ARG A 225 10.54 -15.50 -16.43
CA ARG A 225 9.64 -16.56 -16.93
C ARG A 225 10.38 -17.64 -17.71
N GLY A 226 11.36 -17.26 -18.53
CA GLY A 226 12.23 -18.22 -19.22
C GLY A 226 12.94 -19.13 -18.23
N VAL A 227 13.59 -18.57 -17.20
CA VAL A 227 14.24 -19.34 -16.12
C VAL A 227 13.23 -20.23 -15.38
N MET A 228 12.02 -19.73 -15.09
CA MET A 228 10.97 -20.51 -14.45
C MET A 228 10.56 -21.73 -15.28
N TYR A 229 10.30 -21.54 -16.57
CA TYR A 229 9.86 -22.64 -17.45
C TYR A 229 10.95 -23.68 -17.62
N GLU A 230 12.21 -23.26 -17.80
CA GLU A 230 13.34 -24.18 -17.90
C GLU A 230 13.53 -24.99 -16.61
N PHE A 231 13.56 -24.33 -15.44
CA PHE A 231 13.69 -25.01 -14.17
C PHE A 231 12.54 -25.97 -13.91
N ASN A 232 11.30 -25.50 -13.99
CA ASN A 232 10.11 -26.30 -13.69
C ASN A 232 9.93 -27.48 -14.66
N GLY A 233 10.31 -27.31 -15.93
CA GLY A 233 10.25 -28.36 -16.94
C GLY A 233 11.28 -29.49 -16.75
N ASN A 234 12.38 -29.19 -16.07
CA ASN A 234 13.48 -30.15 -15.83
C ASN A 234 13.40 -30.87 -14.48
N GLN A 235 12.39 -30.55 -13.63
CA GLN A 235 12.26 -31.13 -12.30
C GLN A 235 11.43 -32.42 -12.31
N ALA A 236 12.09 -33.57 -12.22
CA ALA A 236 11.42 -34.87 -12.15
C ALA A 236 10.71 -35.12 -10.80
N ALA A 237 11.05 -34.39 -9.74
CA ALA A 237 10.60 -34.64 -8.36
C ALA A 237 9.41 -33.75 -7.90
N GLY A 238 8.72 -33.10 -8.83
CA GLY A 238 7.54 -32.27 -8.48
C GLY A 238 7.85 -30.92 -7.81
N LYS A 239 9.12 -30.57 -7.64
CA LYS A 239 9.54 -29.24 -7.16
C LYS A 239 9.31 -28.19 -8.23
N LYS A 240 8.79 -27.03 -7.82
CA LYS A 240 8.61 -25.89 -8.72
C LYS A 240 8.94 -24.58 -8.00
N ILE A 241 9.15 -23.55 -8.80
CA ILE A 241 9.27 -22.17 -8.35
C ILE A 241 8.25 -21.30 -9.09
N SER A 242 7.63 -20.35 -8.40
CA SER A 242 6.74 -19.36 -8.99
C SER A 242 7.53 -18.19 -9.58
N LEU A 243 6.90 -17.43 -10.47
CA LEU A 243 7.44 -16.16 -10.95
C LEU A 243 7.59 -15.16 -9.79
N ALA A 244 6.63 -15.13 -8.86
CA ALA A 244 6.67 -14.30 -7.67
C ALA A 244 7.93 -14.57 -6.82
N ASP A 245 8.26 -15.83 -6.59
CA ASP A 245 9.49 -16.20 -5.89
C ASP A 245 10.75 -15.86 -6.71
N LEU A 246 10.74 -16.06 -8.03
CA LEU A 246 11.89 -15.71 -8.88
C LEU A 246 12.16 -14.20 -8.94
N ILE A 247 11.12 -13.37 -8.93
CA ILE A 247 11.27 -11.92 -8.85
C ILE A 247 12.01 -11.52 -7.57
N VAL A 248 11.60 -12.05 -6.43
CA VAL A 248 12.24 -11.75 -5.14
C VAL A 248 13.65 -12.35 -5.09
N LEU A 249 13.83 -13.60 -5.55
CA LEU A 249 15.14 -14.26 -5.59
C LEU A 249 16.13 -13.52 -6.50
N GLY A 250 15.66 -12.97 -7.63
CA GLY A 250 16.45 -12.13 -8.52
C GLY A 250 16.98 -10.88 -7.81
N GLY A 251 16.13 -10.21 -7.03
CA GLY A 251 16.55 -9.10 -6.19
C GLY A 251 17.57 -9.51 -5.12
N CYS A 252 17.36 -10.64 -4.45
CA CYS A 252 18.32 -11.17 -3.47
C CYS A 252 19.68 -11.47 -4.11
N ALA A 253 19.71 -12.11 -5.30
CA ALA A 253 20.94 -12.40 -6.03
C ALA A 253 21.67 -11.12 -6.47
N ALA A 254 20.91 -10.09 -6.88
CA ALA A 254 21.46 -8.78 -7.25
C ALA A 254 22.11 -8.07 -6.05
N VAL A 255 21.44 -8.06 -4.89
CA VAL A 255 21.97 -7.46 -3.66
C VAL A 255 23.20 -8.20 -3.17
N GLU A 256 23.24 -9.54 -3.22
CA GLU A 256 24.43 -10.34 -2.89
C GLU A 256 25.62 -10.02 -3.80
N LYS A 257 25.35 -9.86 -5.10
CA LYS A 257 26.38 -9.47 -6.06
C LYS A 257 26.89 -8.06 -5.75
N ALA A 258 26.00 -7.12 -5.52
CA ALA A 258 26.35 -5.73 -5.21
C ALA A 258 27.17 -5.60 -3.93
N ALA A 259 26.83 -6.36 -2.88
CA ALA A 259 27.58 -6.42 -1.64
C ALA A 259 28.99 -7.02 -1.84
N ARG A 260 29.10 -8.11 -2.60
CA ARG A 260 30.38 -8.73 -2.94
C ARG A 260 31.27 -7.79 -3.75
N ASP A 261 30.70 -7.09 -4.75
CA ASP A 261 31.43 -6.12 -5.56
C ASP A 261 31.89 -4.90 -4.73
N ALA A 262 31.21 -4.63 -3.59
CA ALA A 262 31.60 -3.65 -2.57
C ALA A 262 32.64 -4.20 -1.56
N GLY A 263 33.09 -5.44 -1.72
CA GLY A 263 34.06 -6.08 -0.83
C GLY A 263 33.46 -6.67 0.46
N VAL A 264 32.13 -6.81 0.54
CA VAL A 264 31.45 -7.39 1.70
C VAL A 264 30.83 -8.73 1.32
N ALA A 265 31.31 -9.81 1.92
CA ALA A 265 30.69 -11.13 1.78
C ALA A 265 29.39 -11.17 2.59
N ALA A 266 28.25 -11.22 1.92
CA ALA A 266 26.96 -11.27 2.54
C ALA A 266 26.02 -12.24 1.82
N SER A 267 25.11 -12.86 2.57
CA SER A 267 24.00 -13.65 2.07
C SER A 267 22.71 -12.89 2.34
N VAL A 268 21.85 -12.81 1.34
CA VAL A 268 20.53 -12.20 1.47
C VAL A 268 19.50 -13.31 1.75
N PRO A 269 18.74 -13.25 2.85
CA PRO A 269 17.74 -14.25 3.16
C PRO A 269 16.72 -14.39 2.03
N PHE A 270 16.27 -15.60 1.77
CA PHE A 270 15.20 -15.89 0.84
C PHE A 270 14.34 -17.03 1.37
N THR A 271 13.04 -16.80 1.49
CA THR A 271 12.07 -17.82 1.89
C THR A 271 11.15 -18.12 0.71
N PRO A 272 11.22 -19.32 0.12
CA PRO A 272 10.35 -19.72 -0.98
C PRO A 272 8.90 -19.91 -0.51
N GLY A 273 7.98 -20.03 -1.46
CA GLY A 273 6.60 -20.39 -1.21
C GLY A 273 5.56 -19.36 -1.63
N ARG A 274 5.97 -18.25 -2.27
CA ARG A 274 5.03 -17.39 -2.98
C ARG A 274 4.42 -18.18 -4.14
N VAL A 275 3.20 -17.86 -4.50
CA VAL A 275 2.48 -18.45 -5.64
C VAL A 275 2.14 -17.36 -6.65
N ASP A 276 1.95 -17.76 -7.90
CA ASP A 276 1.45 -16.86 -8.93
C ASP A 276 -0.08 -16.91 -8.94
N THR A 277 -0.71 -15.75 -8.94
CA THR A 277 -2.16 -15.61 -9.15
C THR A 277 -2.48 -15.39 -10.62
N THR A 278 -3.77 -15.27 -10.94
CA THR A 278 -4.25 -15.04 -12.30
C THR A 278 -4.90 -13.66 -12.41
N GLN A 279 -5.20 -13.25 -13.66
CA GLN A 279 -5.90 -11.99 -13.92
C GLN A 279 -7.32 -12.02 -13.34
N GLU A 280 -7.98 -13.17 -13.41
CA GLU A 280 -9.35 -13.38 -12.90
C GLU A 280 -9.42 -13.28 -11.37
N LEU A 281 -8.34 -13.62 -10.68
CA LEU A 281 -8.18 -13.51 -9.22
C LEU A 281 -7.57 -12.17 -8.79
N THR A 282 -7.50 -11.19 -9.69
CA THR A 282 -7.01 -9.84 -9.41
C THR A 282 -8.17 -8.85 -9.53
N ASP A 283 -8.54 -8.21 -8.41
CA ASP A 283 -9.51 -7.10 -8.39
C ASP A 283 -8.87 -5.85 -9.00
N VAL A 284 -8.95 -5.74 -10.33
CA VAL A 284 -8.25 -4.70 -11.11
C VAL A 284 -8.62 -3.30 -10.63
N GLU A 285 -9.90 -3.04 -10.40
CA GLU A 285 -10.39 -1.74 -9.97
C GLU A 285 -9.84 -1.36 -8.59
N MET A 286 -9.94 -2.27 -7.63
CA MET A 286 -9.46 -2.01 -6.27
C MET A 286 -7.94 -2.08 -6.17
N PHE A 287 -7.26 -2.83 -7.03
CA PHE A 287 -5.81 -2.92 -7.07
C PHE A 287 -5.16 -1.62 -7.60
N GLU A 288 -5.87 -0.86 -8.46
CA GLU A 288 -5.39 0.44 -8.96
C GLU A 288 -5.15 1.44 -7.80
N TRP A 289 -5.85 1.32 -6.68
CA TRP A 289 -5.62 2.14 -5.48
C TRP A 289 -4.28 1.88 -4.77
N LEU A 290 -3.55 0.83 -5.17
CA LEU A 290 -2.18 0.57 -4.70
C LEU A 290 -1.12 1.30 -5.52
N LYS A 291 -1.50 1.92 -6.64
CA LYS A 291 -0.61 2.73 -7.47
C LYS A 291 -0.11 3.94 -6.70
N PRO A 292 1.21 4.13 -6.59
CA PRO A 292 1.73 5.27 -5.86
C PRO A 292 1.47 6.59 -6.60
N ILE A 293 1.08 7.63 -5.86
CA ILE A 293 1.10 9.03 -6.32
C ILE A 293 2.55 9.49 -6.36
N VAL A 294 3.29 9.20 -5.29
CA VAL A 294 4.73 9.41 -5.17
C VAL A 294 5.36 8.14 -4.61
N ASP A 295 6.49 7.74 -5.15
CA ASP A 295 7.33 6.70 -4.57
C ASP A 295 8.78 7.21 -4.48
N GLY A 296 9.12 7.78 -3.34
CA GLY A 296 10.44 8.34 -3.10
C GLY A 296 11.57 7.30 -3.15
N PHE A 297 11.28 6.01 -2.89
CA PHE A 297 12.27 4.94 -3.03
C PHE A 297 12.74 4.77 -4.47
N ARG A 298 11.86 4.97 -5.45
CA ARG A 298 12.13 4.84 -6.88
C ARG A 298 12.20 6.19 -7.61
N ASN A 299 12.29 7.31 -6.87
CA ASN A 299 12.26 8.68 -7.40
C ASN A 299 11.10 8.94 -8.37
N TYR A 300 9.93 8.37 -8.08
CA TYR A 300 8.74 8.53 -8.89
C TYR A 300 7.82 9.60 -8.32
N VAL A 301 7.41 10.51 -9.18
CA VAL A 301 6.31 11.45 -8.94
C VAL A 301 5.33 11.30 -10.10
N GLY A 302 4.08 10.98 -9.80
CA GLY A 302 3.07 10.74 -10.82
C GLY A 302 2.67 12.00 -11.58
N ASP A 303 2.27 11.87 -12.84
CA ASP A 303 1.91 13.00 -13.71
C ASP A 303 0.74 13.84 -13.16
N ASN A 304 -0.12 13.22 -12.34
CA ASN A 304 -1.25 13.89 -11.69
C ASN A 304 -0.92 14.47 -10.30
N PHE A 305 0.35 14.47 -9.89
CA PHE A 305 0.77 14.90 -8.55
C PHE A 305 0.23 16.28 -8.17
N GLN A 306 0.38 17.27 -9.03
CA GLN A 306 -0.08 18.64 -8.77
C GLN A 306 -1.60 18.73 -8.52
N GLN A 307 -2.38 17.85 -9.15
CA GLN A 307 -3.83 17.82 -9.03
C GLN A 307 -4.31 17.14 -7.74
N VAL A 308 -3.57 16.12 -7.28
CA VAL A 308 -4.00 15.26 -6.16
C VAL A 308 -3.29 15.58 -4.85
N SER A 309 -2.14 16.26 -4.89
CA SER A 309 -1.32 16.53 -3.70
C SER A 309 -1.94 17.55 -2.74
N GLN A 310 -2.84 18.42 -3.22
CA GLN A 310 -3.47 19.49 -2.43
C GLN A 310 -2.44 20.34 -1.65
N GLY A 311 -1.24 20.53 -2.21
CA GLY A 311 -0.15 21.27 -1.58
C GLY A 311 0.75 20.45 -0.64
N VAL A 312 0.48 19.15 -0.48
CA VAL A 312 1.37 18.23 0.26
C VAL A 312 2.64 17.99 -0.55
N ALA A 313 3.79 18.05 0.09
CA ALA A 313 5.08 17.92 -0.59
C ALA A 313 5.43 16.45 -0.91
N PRO A 314 6.23 16.16 -1.95
CA PRO A 314 6.60 14.79 -2.32
C PRO A 314 7.26 13.99 -1.19
N GLU A 315 8.08 14.64 -0.36
CA GLU A 315 8.72 14.00 0.78
C GLU A 315 7.76 13.56 1.89
N GLU A 316 6.58 14.18 1.99
CA GLU A 316 5.53 13.74 2.92
C GLU A 316 4.83 12.48 2.41
N PHE A 317 4.57 12.37 1.11
CA PHE A 317 4.14 11.11 0.48
C PHE A 317 5.19 10.01 0.60
N PHE A 318 6.47 10.38 0.57
CA PHE A 318 7.55 9.43 0.77
C PHE A 318 7.58 8.89 2.21
N LEU A 319 7.36 9.76 3.20
CA LEU A 319 7.19 9.34 4.59
C LEU A 319 5.98 8.42 4.76
N ASP A 320 4.84 8.77 4.16
CA ASP A 320 3.65 7.92 4.17
C ASP A 320 3.95 6.55 3.55
N LYS A 321 4.65 6.52 2.42
CA LYS A 321 5.10 5.26 1.79
C LYS A 321 6.00 4.42 2.69
N ALA A 322 6.91 5.04 3.42
CA ALA A 322 7.75 4.34 4.40
C ALA A 322 6.91 3.75 5.55
N ASN A 323 5.91 4.48 6.04
CA ASN A 323 4.97 4.01 7.05
C ASN A 323 4.11 2.85 6.53
N LEU A 324 3.61 2.92 5.28
CA LEU A 324 2.87 1.83 4.65
C LEU A 324 3.70 0.55 4.50
N LEU A 325 5.01 0.67 4.34
CA LEU A 325 5.96 -0.45 4.37
C LEU A 325 6.43 -0.79 5.81
N ASN A 326 5.83 -0.18 6.83
CA ASN A 326 6.16 -0.40 8.23
C ASN A 326 7.65 -0.22 8.55
N LEU A 327 8.29 0.76 7.93
CA LEU A 327 9.70 1.04 8.12
C LEU A 327 9.92 2.05 9.24
N THR A 328 10.89 1.78 10.10
CA THR A 328 11.44 2.76 11.05
C THR A 328 12.31 3.78 10.33
N ALA A 329 12.62 4.90 10.97
CA ALA A 329 13.50 5.92 10.38
C ALA A 329 14.88 5.37 9.96
N PRO A 330 15.58 4.52 10.75
CA PRO A 330 16.81 3.86 10.30
C PRO A 330 16.60 2.95 9.08
N GLU A 331 15.55 2.13 9.07
CA GLU A 331 15.24 1.23 7.94
C GLU A 331 14.91 2.03 6.67
N TRP A 332 14.12 3.10 6.78
CA TRP A 332 13.81 3.99 5.68
C TRP A 332 15.09 4.63 5.11
N THR A 333 15.96 5.16 5.98
CA THR A 333 17.21 5.81 5.59
C THR A 333 18.14 4.83 4.87
N VAL A 334 18.45 3.68 5.50
CA VAL A 334 19.39 2.70 4.93
C VAL A 334 18.87 2.10 3.62
N LEU A 335 17.57 1.82 3.54
CA LEU A 335 16.95 1.28 2.34
C LEU A 335 17.04 2.29 1.19
N THR A 336 16.74 3.57 1.42
CA THR A 336 16.85 4.60 0.40
C THR A 336 18.27 4.73 -0.11
N GLY A 337 19.27 4.83 0.77
CA GLY A 337 20.68 4.94 0.35
C GLY A 337 21.13 3.76 -0.51
N GLY A 338 20.74 2.54 -0.15
CA GLY A 338 21.08 1.35 -0.93
C GLY A 338 20.36 1.29 -2.27
N LEU A 339 19.07 1.61 -2.31
CA LEU A 339 18.31 1.67 -3.56
C LEU A 339 18.87 2.73 -4.52
N ARG A 340 19.40 3.85 -3.98
CA ARG A 340 20.09 4.86 -4.81
C ARG A 340 21.37 4.31 -5.43
N VAL A 341 22.30 3.78 -4.67
CA VAL A 341 23.56 3.26 -5.24
C VAL A 341 23.33 2.06 -6.17
N LEU A 342 22.23 1.33 -6.02
CA LEU A 342 21.81 0.29 -6.95
C LEU A 342 21.08 0.82 -8.19
N ASN A 343 20.77 2.10 -8.27
CA ASN A 343 19.95 2.76 -9.30
C ASN A 343 18.58 2.10 -9.51
N VAL A 344 17.77 2.09 -8.45
CA VAL A 344 16.39 1.60 -8.47
C VAL A 344 15.40 2.71 -8.88
N ASN A 345 15.85 3.78 -9.53
CA ASN A 345 14.97 4.82 -10.06
C ASN A 345 14.02 4.28 -11.12
N HIS A 346 12.77 4.73 -11.11
CA HIS A 346 11.70 4.21 -11.98
C HIS A 346 12.01 4.36 -13.48
N ASP A 347 12.73 5.40 -13.84
CA ASP A 347 13.12 5.77 -15.21
C ASP A 347 14.60 5.42 -15.55
N GLY A 348 15.34 4.90 -14.57
CA GLY A 348 16.76 4.61 -14.69
C GLY A 348 17.66 5.86 -14.73
N SER A 349 17.11 7.04 -14.42
CA SER A 349 17.90 8.28 -14.32
C SER A 349 18.93 8.21 -13.20
N ASN A 350 19.90 9.14 -13.25
CA ASN A 350 20.94 9.27 -12.22
C ASN A 350 20.56 10.24 -11.08
N SER A 351 19.31 10.67 -10.99
CA SER A 351 18.87 11.57 -9.92
C SER A 351 18.95 10.89 -8.57
N GLY A 352 19.64 11.48 -7.61
CA GLY A 352 19.87 10.88 -6.29
C GLY A 352 20.95 9.79 -6.26
N ILE A 353 21.59 9.50 -7.38
CA ILE A 353 22.67 8.50 -7.46
C ILE A 353 23.99 9.16 -7.10
N PHE A 354 24.34 9.16 -5.81
CA PHE A 354 25.53 9.83 -5.29
C PHE A 354 26.73 8.88 -5.24
N THR A 355 27.01 8.20 -6.34
CA THR A 355 28.15 7.28 -6.49
C THR A 355 28.59 7.20 -7.94
N ASP A 356 29.88 7.00 -8.16
CA ASP A 356 30.45 6.64 -9.45
C ASP A 356 30.46 5.12 -9.71
N LYS A 357 30.04 4.33 -8.70
CA LYS A 357 30.03 2.85 -8.73
C LYS A 357 28.59 2.31 -8.72
N VAL A 358 27.81 2.71 -9.70
CA VAL A 358 26.41 2.31 -9.81
C VAL A 358 26.28 0.77 -9.86
N GLY A 359 25.35 0.22 -9.05
CA GLY A 359 25.12 -1.22 -8.94
C GLY A 359 26.04 -1.91 -7.92
N VAL A 360 26.88 -1.16 -7.21
CA VAL A 360 27.73 -1.64 -6.12
C VAL A 360 27.19 -1.11 -4.79
N LEU A 361 27.03 -1.96 -3.80
CA LEU A 361 26.40 -1.60 -2.52
C LEU A 361 27.38 -0.88 -1.59
N THR A 362 27.80 0.32 -1.99
CA THR A 362 28.64 1.20 -1.17
C THR A 362 27.79 2.16 -0.33
N ASN A 363 28.38 2.75 0.71
CA ASN A 363 27.76 3.82 1.51
C ASN A 363 27.95 5.21 0.89
N ASP A 364 28.35 5.29 -0.38
CA ASP A 364 28.66 6.56 -1.08
C ASP A 364 27.51 7.56 -1.06
N PHE A 365 26.24 7.08 -1.09
CA PHE A 365 25.08 7.97 -0.97
C PHE A 365 25.18 8.85 0.27
N PHE A 366 25.48 8.26 1.42
CA PHE A 366 25.58 8.99 2.68
C PHE A 366 26.85 9.84 2.75
N VAL A 367 27.97 9.31 2.29
CA VAL A 367 29.25 10.05 2.26
C VAL A 367 29.09 11.33 1.45
N ASN A 368 28.55 11.26 0.23
CA ASN A 368 28.36 12.43 -0.62
C ASN A 368 27.20 13.34 -0.17
N LEU A 369 26.13 12.78 0.44
CA LEU A 369 25.04 13.57 0.99
C LEU A 369 25.48 14.47 2.15
N THR A 370 26.41 13.99 2.98
CA THR A 370 26.87 14.69 4.18
C THR A 370 28.17 15.44 4.01
N ASP A 371 28.77 15.37 2.82
CA ASP A 371 30.02 16.06 2.48
C ASP A 371 29.84 17.58 2.54
N THR A 372 30.66 18.25 3.36
CA THR A 372 30.62 19.69 3.55
C THR A 372 31.26 20.49 2.41
N ASP A 373 32.03 19.83 1.55
CA ASP A 373 32.63 20.45 0.37
C ASP A 373 31.64 20.53 -0.81
N LEU A 374 30.45 19.93 -0.64
CA LEU A 374 29.35 19.99 -1.59
C LEU A 374 28.25 20.93 -1.13
N VAL A 375 27.61 21.61 -2.09
CA VAL A 375 26.51 22.55 -1.84
C VAL A 375 25.31 22.19 -2.69
N TRP A 376 24.13 22.23 -2.08
CA TRP A 376 22.85 22.02 -2.73
C TRP A 376 22.31 23.32 -3.32
N GLU A 377 21.98 23.28 -4.60
CA GLU A 377 21.32 24.40 -5.30
C GLU A 377 20.07 23.88 -6.02
N LYS A 378 19.01 24.69 -6.07
CA LYS A 378 17.84 24.39 -6.89
C LYS A 378 18.23 24.32 -8.36
N ALA A 379 17.78 23.27 -9.04
CA ALA A 379 18.00 23.09 -10.49
C ALA A 379 16.77 23.48 -11.32
N ASP A 380 15.59 23.63 -10.67
CA ASP A 380 14.36 24.14 -11.27
C ASP A 380 13.68 25.19 -10.37
N GLU A 381 12.74 25.95 -10.93
CA GLU A 381 12.02 27.02 -10.22
C GLU A 381 11.07 26.45 -9.15
N GLU A 382 10.46 25.30 -9.41
CA GLU A 382 9.54 24.61 -8.51
C GLU A 382 10.25 23.99 -7.31
N GLY A 383 11.58 23.84 -7.36
CA GLY A 383 12.38 23.20 -6.31
C GLY A 383 12.09 21.71 -6.18
N MET A 384 11.81 21.04 -7.30
CA MET A 384 11.61 19.58 -7.36
C MET A 384 12.93 18.86 -7.62
N SER A 385 13.88 19.48 -8.32
CA SER A 385 15.22 18.98 -8.58
C SER A 385 16.30 19.90 -8.05
N PHE A 386 17.48 19.33 -7.76
CA PHE A 386 18.61 19.99 -7.16
C PHE A 386 19.91 19.54 -7.81
N ALA A 387 20.88 20.43 -7.84
CA ALA A 387 22.25 20.15 -8.22
C ALA A 387 23.13 20.13 -6.96
N LEU A 388 23.94 19.10 -6.82
CA LEU A 388 24.97 19.01 -5.80
C LEU A 388 26.30 19.44 -6.43
N ARG A 389 26.80 20.60 -6.01
CA ARG A 389 27.97 21.27 -6.61
C ARG A 389 29.16 21.27 -5.67
N GLU A 390 30.35 21.13 -6.25
CA GLU A 390 31.59 21.35 -5.53
C GLU A 390 31.67 22.82 -5.11
N ARG A 391 31.94 23.10 -3.84
CA ARG A 391 31.96 24.44 -3.26
C ARG A 391 33.02 25.34 -3.92
N ASP A 392 34.19 24.77 -4.22
CA ASP A 392 35.33 25.54 -4.75
C ASP A 392 35.23 25.81 -6.24
N THR A 393 34.71 24.86 -7.01
CA THR A 393 34.70 24.95 -8.48
C THR A 393 33.34 25.34 -9.06
N GLY A 394 32.27 25.21 -8.27
CA GLY A 394 30.89 25.37 -8.72
C GLY A 394 30.42 24.26 -9.70
N LYS A 395 31.25 23.25 -9.96
CA LYS A 395 30.93 22.17 -10.89
C LYS A 395 29.89 21.25 -10.29
N THR A 396 28.85 20.93 -11.06
CA THR A 396 27.85 19.93 -10.63
C THR A 396 28.49 18.54 -10.60
N LYS A 397 28.42 17.91 -9.43
CA LYS A 397 28.89 16.54 -9.20
C LYS A 397 27.74 15.54 -9.35
N PHE A 398 26.59 15.83 -8.74
CA PHE A 398 25.39 14.98 -8.78
C PHE A 398 24.11 15.82 -8.94
N THR A 399 23.00 15.16 -9.26
CA THR A 399 21.65 15.74 -9.21
C THR A 399 20.80 14.97 -8.23
N ALA A 400 19.76 15.60 -7.69
CA ALA A 400 18.90 15.02 -6.67
C ALA A 400 17.45 15.49 -6.79
N THR A 401 16.56 14.81 -6.10
CA THR A 401 15.19 15.25 -5.86
C THR A 401 15.00 15.74 -4.42
N ARG A 402 13.84 16.33 -4.13
CA ARG A 402 13.44 16.68 -2.76
C ARG A 402 13.48 15.47 -1.82
N ASN A 403 13.12 14.29 -2.33
CA ASN A 403 13.14 13.03 -1.58
C ASN A 403 14.54 12.64 -1.10
N ASP A 404 15.58 13.00 -1.85
CA ASP A 404 16.98 12.74 -1.45
C ASP A 404 17.44 13.75 -0.39
N LEU A 405 17.03 15.02 -0.54
CA LEU A 405 17.42 16.10 0.38
C LEU A 405 16.93 15.90 1.81
N VAL A 406 15.80 15.24 2.01
CA VAL A 406 15.23 15.04 3.36
C VAL A 406 16.19 14.32 4.29
N PHE A 407 17.02 13.40 3.76
CA PHE A 407 18.02 12.67 4.54
C PHE A 407 19.22 13.52 4.95
N GLY A 408 19.44 14.65 4.31
CA GLY A 408 20.48 15.61 4.68
C GLY A 408 19.97 16.80 5.50
N SER A 409 18.66 17.11 5.41
CA SER A 409 18.05 18.32 5.99
C SER A 409 17.20 18.07 7.24
N ASN A 410 16.53 16.91 7.35
CA ASN A 410 15.79 16.54 8.55
C ASN A 410 16.78 16.09 9.64
N SER A 411 16.69 16.64 10.84
CA SER A 411 17.68 16.41 11.91
C SER A 411 17.80 14.94 12.34
N GLN A 412 16.68 14.21 12.40
CA GLN A 412 16.70 12.79 12.76
C GLN A 412 17.31 11.94 11.64
N LEU A 413 16.85 12.13 10.40
CA LEU A 413 17.34 11.36 9.26
C LEU A 413 18.81 11.67 8.95
N ARG A 414 19.22 12.95 9.11
CA ARG A 414 20.62 13.36 8.97
C ARG A 414 21.53 12.67 10.01
N SER A 415 21.11 12.59 11.25
CA SER A 415 21.90 11.89 12.30
C SER A 415 22.08 10.40 11.97
N ILE A 416 21.08 9.76 11.35
CA ILE A 416 21.18 8.38 10.89
C ILE A 416 22.11 8.28 9.67
N ALA A 417 21.99 9.22 8.72
CA ALA A 417 22.85 9.29 7.56
C ALA A 417 24.34 9.46 7.94
N ASP A 418 24.65 10.29 8.93
CA ASP A 418 26.00 10.50 9.44
C ASP A 418 26.63 9.21 10.00
N VAL A 419 25.83 8.31 10.62
CA VAL A 419 26.32 7.00 11.10
C VAL A 419 26.80 6.14 9.92
N TYR A 420 26.07 6.14 8.81
CA TYR A 420 26.47 5.36 7.63
C TYR A 420 27.56 6.05 6.80
N ALA A 421 27.70 7.37 6.89
CA ALA A 421 28.76 8.14 6.23
C ALA A 421 30.13 7.99 6.91
N GLY A 422 30.15 7.57 8.18
CA GLY A 422 31.38 7.36 8.93
C GLY A 422 32.36 6.38 8.26
N SER A 423 33.65 6.53 8.54
CA SER A 423 34.73 5.73 7.92
C SER A 423 34.60 4.22 8.21
N ASP A 424 33.90 3.85 9.28
CA ASP A 424 33.57 2.46 9.69
C ASP A 424 32.12 2.06 9.32
N GLY A 425 31.37 2.95 8.69
CA GLY A 425 29.94 2.79 8.40
C GLY A 425 29.62 1.75 7.32
N HIS A 426 30.53 1.43 6.41
CA HIS A 426 30.24 0.64 5.21
C HIS A 426 29.71 -0.76 5.50
N GLN A 427 30.38 -1.54 6.36
CA GLN A 427 29.92 -2.90 6.67
C GLN A 427 28.60 -2.90 7.42
N ARG A 428 28.40 -1.93 8.32
CA ARG A 428 27.12 -1.72 9.02
C ARG A 428 26.01 -1.39 8.02
N PHE A 429 26.27 -0.48 7.10
CA PHE A 429 25.33 -0.11 6.06
C PHE A 429 24.88 -1.33 5.24
N VAL A 430 25.81 -2.16 4.74
CA VAL A 430 25.46 -3.35 3.94
C VAL A 430 24.58 -4.33 4.73
N ARG A 431 24.93 -4.60 5.99
CA ARG A 431 24.16 -5.50 6.85
C ARG A 431 22.75 -4.95 7.13
N ASP A 432 22.67 -3.69 7.49
CA ASP A 432 21.39 -3.06 7.85
C ASP A 432 20.50 -2.88 6.61
N PHE A 433 21.09 -2.61 5.42
CA PHE A 433 20.36 -2.61 4.16
C PHE A 433 19.77 -3.98 3.84
N ILE A 434 20.54 -5.07 3.96
CA ILE A 434 20.05 -6.43 3.74
C ILE A 434 18.88 -6.74 4.67
N THR A 435 18.96 -6.33 5.94
CA THR A 435 17.89 -6.52 6.92
C THR A 435 16.61 -5.76 6.52
N ALA A 436 16.73 -4.50 6.13
CA ALA A 436 15.59 -3.70 5.67
C ALA A 436 15.01 -4.22 4.34
N TRP A 437 15.88 -4.68 3.43
CA TRP A 437 15.49 -5.32 2.18
C TRP A 437 14.67 -6.59 2.43
N ASP A 438 15.18 -7.52 3.24
CA ASP A 438 14.46 -8.76 3.59
C ASP A 438 13.12 -8.46 4.23
N LYS A 439 13.06 -7.49 5.16
CA LYS A 439 11.80 -7.04 5.76
C LYS A 439 10.78 -6.66 4.71
N VAL A 440 11.14 -5.82 3.72
CA VAL A 440 10.22 -5.39 2.67
C VAL A 440 9.77 -6.56 1.79
N MET A 441 10.71 -7.46 1.42
CA MET A 441 10.39 -8.65 0.62
C MET A 441 9.46 -9.63 1.33
N MET A 442 9.37 -9.57 2.67
CA MET A 442 8.61 -10.50 3.50
C MET A 442 7.32 -9.93 4.08
N LEU A 443 6.98 -8.64 3.83
CA LEU A 443 5.83 -7.97 4.48
C LEU A 443 4.49 -8.69 4.26
N ASP A 444 4.29 -9.28 3.11
CA ASP A 444 3.06 -9.99 2.72
C ASP A 444 3.09 -11.51 3.02
N ARG A 445 4.18 -12.02 3.61
CA ARG A 445 4.35 -13.46 3.89
C ARG A 445 3.68 -13.88 5.20
N PHE A 446 2.35 -13.78 5.22
CA PHE A 446 1.53 -14.19 6.37
C PHE A 446 1.47 -15.71 6.56
N ASP A 447 1.90 -16.47 5.57
CA ASP A 447 1.97 -17.92 5.55
C ASP A 447 3.19 -18.48 6.32
N VAL A 448 4.20 -17.66 6.57
CA VAL A 448 5.44 -18.09 7.24
C VAL A 448 5.31 -17.95 8.76
N LYS A 449 5.22 -19.08 9.46
CA LYS A 449 5.14 -19.12 10.94
C LYS A 449 6.45 -18.63 11.56
N GLY A 450 6.34 -17.82 12.61
CA GLY A 450 7.48 -17.37 13.41
C GLY A 450 8.35 -16.30 12.77
N HIS A 451 7.97 -15.77 11.62
CA HIS A 451 8.66 -14.64 11.01
C HIS A 451 8.51 -13.39 11.89
N LYS A 452 9.62 -12.92 12.46
CA LYS A 452 9.64 -11.70 13.31
C LYS A 452 9.62 -10.46 12.42
N ARG A 453 8.43 -10.02 12.03
CA ARG A 453 8.22 -8.90 11.11
C ARG A 453 8.59 -7.52 11.69
N TYR A 454 8.75 -7.43 13.00
CA TYR A 454 8.75 -6.15 13.72
C TYR A 454 9.84 -6.05 14.79
N ALA A 455 10.88 -6.84 14.73
CA ALA A 455 12.02 -6.59 15.60
C ALA A 455 12.71 -5.31 15.12
N PRO A 456 12.75 -4.21 15.92
CA PRO A 456 13.49 -3.03 15.53
C PRO A 456 14.95 -3.42 15.32
N MET A 457 15.63 -2.77 14.36
CA MET A 457 17.07 -2.92 14.21
C MET A 457 17.70 -2.55 15.57
N ALA A 458 18.57 -3.43 16.08
CA ALA A 458 19.30 -3.14 17.31
C ALA A 458 20.09 -1.84 17.10
N THR A 459 19.83 -0.87 17.96
CA THR A 459 20.52 0.43 18.01
C THR A 459 21.99 0.29 18.28
#